data_e44e5769d92e947140d1d472b3ae8905
#
_entry.id   e44e5769d92e947140d1d472b3ae8905
#
_cell.length_a   1.000
_cell.length_b   1.000
_cell.length_c   1.000
_cell.angle_alpha   90.00
_cell.angle_beta   90.00
_cell.angle_gamma   90.00
#
_symmetry.space_group_name_H-M   'P 1'
#
loop_
_entity.id
_entity.type
_entity.pdbx_description
1 polymer ?
#
loop_
_entity_poly.entity_id
_entity_poly.type
_entity_poly.pdbx_seq_one_letter_code
_entity_poly.pdbx_strand_id
1 'polypeptide(L)'
;IERMYGEDNEPIMYYITVYNEPVKQPAEPENLDVEGLHKGIYHYNTAESGSLPANILASGVGVYEALRAQEILAEQFDVKASVFSVTSWVNLARDGAARNKEALRKGVEPTEAFATKQLKGFEGPFVGVSDFATDLQEQIRPYVPGDYITLGADGFGFSDTREGARRFFNTDAESIVVAVLEGLAREGKVERSVVEKAARDLKLDDPTATSSTSDVEEQ
;
A
#
# COMPACT_ATOMS: atom_id res chain seq x y z
N ILE A 1 -17.01 19.31 -8.74
CA ILE A 1 -18.22 20.12 -9.09
C ILE A 1 -17.77 21.42 -9.77
N GLU A 2 -16.81 22.15 -9.20
CA GLU A 2 -16.35 23.45 -9.72
C GLU A 2 -15.89 23.39 -11.18
N ARG A 3 -15.07 22.40 -11.55
CA ARG A 3 -14.62 22.20 -12.95
C ARG A 3 -15.77 21.89 -13.93
N MET A 4 -16.90 21.34 -13.47
CA MET A 4 -18.06 21.04 -14.32
C MET A 4 -19.05 22.21 -14.41
N TYR A 5 -19.21 22.98 -13.31
CA TYR A 5 -20.30 23.94 -13.13
C TYR A 5 -19.83 25.33 -12.65
N GLY A 6 -18.53 25.53 -12.45
CA GLY A 6 -17.96 26.84 -12.09
C GLY A 6 -17.89 27.80 -13.28
N GLU A 7 -17.29 28.98 -13.08
CA GLU A 7 -17.19 30.04 -14.11
C GLU A 7 -16.39 29.56 -15.34
N ASP A 8 -15.30 28.81 -15.11
CA ASP A 8 -14.44 28.22 -16.16
C ASP A 8 -14.79 26.75 -16.38
N ASN A 9 -16.05 26.45 -16.68
CA ASN A 9 -16.51 25.08 -16.81
C ASN A 9 -15.82 24.31 -17.95
N GLU A 10 -15.51 23.04 -17.67
CA GLU A 10 -14.86 22.13 -18.62
C GLU A 10 -15.86 21.03 -19.05
N PRO A 11 -15.79 20.54 -20.30
CA PRO A 11 -16.61 19.43 -20.78
C PRO A 11 -16.06 18.08 -20.24
N ILE A 12 -16.19 17.86 -18.93
CA ILE A 12 -15.70 16.68 -18.23
C ILE A 12 -16.83 15.93 -17.54
N MET A 13 -16.62 14.63 -17.30
CA MET A 13 -17.46 13.78 -16.49
C MET A 13 -16.63 13.16 -15.36
N TYR A 14 -17.26 13.02 -14.18
CA TYR A 14 -16.69 12.26 -13.07
C TYR A 14 -17.34 10.90 -12.97
N TYR A 15 -16.52 9.85 -12.89
CA TYR A 15 -16.92 8.52 -12.47
C TYR A 15 -16.33 8.27 -11.09
N ILE A 16 -17.19 8.14 -10.07
CA ILE A 16 -16.77 8.00 -8.68
C ILE A 16 -17.20 6.63 -8.19
N THR A 17 -16.23 5.80 -7.82
CA THR A 17 -16.51 4.54 -7.12
C THR A 17 -16.65 4.80 -5.63
N VAL A 18 -17.59 4.11 -5.00
CA VAL A 18 -17.82 4.18 -3.55
C VAL A 18 -17.94 2.77 -3.00
N TYR A 19 -17.56 2.59 -1.74
CA TYR A 19 -17.81 1.35 -1.01
C TYR A 19 -19.29 1.27 -0.59
N ASN A 20 -19.81 0.05 -0.46
CA ASN A 20 -21.18 -0.17 -0.03
C ASN A 20 -21.32 -0.32 1.50
N GLU A 21 -20.32 0.08 2.24
CA GLU A 21 -20.32 0.08 3.70
C GLU A 21 -19.74 1.38 4.25
N PRO A 22 -20.11 1.79 5.46
CA PRO A 22 -19.43 2.84 6.18
C PRO A 22 -18.00 2.40 6.53
N VAL A 23 -17.02 3.23 6.18
CA VAL A 23 -15.61 3.03 6.55
C VAL A 23 -15.16 4.25 7.34
N LYS A 24 -14.64 4.03 8.55
CA LYS A 24 -14.07 5.11 9.35
C LYS A 24 -12.79 5.60 8.66
N GLN A 25 -12.77 6.85 8.22
CA GLN A 25 -11.59 7.40 7.57
C GLN A 25 -10.51 7.68 8.63
N PRO A 26 -9.24 7.30 8.38
CA PRO A 26 -8.12 7.78 9.20
C PRO A 26 -8.06 9.30 9.21
N ALA A 27 -7.55 9.88 10.29
CA ALA A 27 -7.40 11.34 10.38
C ALA A 27 -6.45 11.85 9.28
N GLU A 28 -6.72 13.05 8.77
CA GLU A 28 -5.81 13.71 7.85
C GLU A 28 -4.46 13.99 8.55
N PRO A 29 -3.32 13.69 7.92
CA PRO A 29 -2.02 14.03 8.48
C PRO A 29 -1.87 15.56 8.66
N GLU A 30 -1.25 16.01 9.76
CA GLU A 30 -1.04 17.45 10.03
C GLU A 30 -0.28 18.17 8.89
N ASN A 31 0.62 17.46 8.21
CA ASN A 31 1.43 17.97 7.10
C ASN A 31 1.11 17.21 5.81
N LEU A 32 -0.16 17.21 5.39
CA LEU A 32 -0.58 16.53 4.17
C LEU A 32 0.17 17.06 2.94
N ASP A 33 0.85 16.17 2.22
CA ASP A 33 1.39 16.48 0.89
C ASP A 33 0.26 16.50 -0.15
N VAL A 34 -0.29 17.69 -0.39
CA VAL A 34 -1.38 17.90 -1.35
C VAL A 34 -0.94 17.58 -2.79
N GLU A 35 0.32 17.82 -3.15
CA GLU A 35 0.86 17.43 -4.46
C GLU A 35 0.85 15.91 -4.60
N GLY A 36 1.32 15.21 -3.57
CA GLY A 36 1.32 13.76 -3.52
C GLY A 36 -0.07 13.15 -3.57
N LEU A 37 -1.03 13.71 -2.83
CA LEU A 37 -2.43 13.32 -2.86
C LEU A 37 -2.99 13.36 -4.30
N HIS A 38 -2.73 14.43 -5.05
CA HIS A 38 -3.22 14.59 -6.42
C HIS A 38 -2.44 13.76 -7.45
N LYS A 39 -1.15 13.54 -7.23
CA LYS A 39 -0.30 12.77 -8.16
C LYS A 39 -0.32 11.28 -7.93
N GLY A 40 -0.84 10.80 -6.82
CA GLY A 40 -1.13 9.39 -6.63
C GLY A 40 -0.48 8.71 -5.44
N ILE A 41 0.42 9.37 -4.68
CA ILE A 41 1.02 8.83 -3.46
C ILE A 41 1.51 9.94 -2.54
N TYR A 42 1.28 9.79 -1.23
CA TYR A 42 1.89 10.62 -0.21
C TYR A 42 2.23 9.79 1.04
N HIS A 43 3.26 10.24 1.77
CA HIS A 43 3.61 9.68 3.07
C HIS A 43 2.50 10.02 4.08
N TYR A 44 1.94 9.00 4.73
CA TYR A 44 0.89 9.16 5.72
C TYR A 44 1.49 9.34 7.12
N ASN A 45 2.24 8.35 7.60
CA ASN A 45 2.96 8.40 8.87
C ASN A 45 4.11 7.39 8.90
N THR A 46 4.92 7.46 9.96
CA THR A 46 5.93 6.44 10.30
C THR A 46 5.72 6.02 11.75
N ALA A 47 5.87 4.75 12.06
CA ALA A 47 5.79 4.23 13.43
C ALA A 47 6.75 4.99 14.35
N GLU A 48 6.31 5.25 15.59
CA GLU A 48 7.12 5.95 16.59
C GLU A 48 8.30 5.10 17.09
N SER A 49 8.14 3.78 17.11
CA SER A 49 9.10 2.80 17.61
C SER A 49 9.51 1.79 16.55
N GLY A 50 10.60 1.06 16.83
CA GLY A 50 11.18 0.05 15.96
C GLY A 50 12.55 0.48 15.44
N SER A 51 13.41 -0.51 15.16
CA SER A 51 14.78 -0.29 14.65
C SER A 51 14.95 -0.69 13.20
N LEU A 52 14.13 -1.64 12.70
CA LEU A 52 14.21 -2.15 11.33
C LEU A 52 13.27 -1.35 10.42
N PRO A 53 13.77 -0.60 9.42
CA PRO A 53 12.94 0.17 8.53
C PRO A 53 12.19 -0.72 7.54
N ALA A 54 10.93 -0.36 7.25
CA ALA A 54 10.11 -0.96 6.20
C ALA A 54 9.07 0.04 5.71
N ASN A 55 8.44 -0.23 4.56
CA ASN A 55 7.52 0.68 3.93
C ASN A 55 6.28 -0.05 3.42
N ILE A 56 5.09 0.47 3.70
CA ILE A 56 3.81 -0.10 3.28
C ILE A 56 3.09 0.93 2.40
N LEU A 57 2.81 0.57 1.15
CA LEU A 57 2.10 1.38 0.17
C LEU A 57 0.68 0.83 0.06
N ALA A 58 -0.31 1.56 0.58
CA ALA A 58 -1.67 1.07 0.68
C ALA A 58 -2.68 1.97 -0.03
N SER A 59 -3.69 1.37 -0.65
CA SER A 59 -4.79 2.10 -1.29
C SER A 59 -6.15 1.69 -0.72
N GLY A 60 -7.09 2.65 -0.72
CA GLY A 60 -8.46 2.42 -0.27
C GLY A 60 -8.55 1.89 1.16
N VAL A 61 -9.33 0.85 1.37
CA VAL A 61 -9.48 0.17 2.68
C VAL A 61 -8.18 -0.49 3.15
N GLY A 62 -7.25 -0.80 2.24
CA GLY A 62 -5.94 -1.33 2.58
C GLY A 62 -5.11 -0.41 3.50
N VAL A 63 -5.43 0.89 3.56
CA VAL A 63 -4.77 1.82 4.49
C VAL A 63 -5.03 1.43 5.95
N TYR A 64 -6.23 0.95 6.28
CA TYR A 64 -6.53 0.44 7.63
C TYR A 64 -5.69 -0.78 7.97
N GLU A 65 -5.64 -1.74 7.07
CA GLU A 65 -4.85 -2.94 7.25
C GLU A 65 -3.35 -2.61 7.39
N ALA A 66 -2.87 -1.61 6.64
CA ALA A 66 -1.51 -1.12 6.72
C ALA A 66 -1.19 -0.47 8.08
N LEU A 67 -2.10 0.35 8.62
CA LEU A 67 -1.93 0.98 9.93
C LEU A 67 -1.93 -0.07 11.05
N ARG A 68 -2.83 -1.05 10.98
CA ARG A 68 -2.82 -2.15 11.92
C ARG A 68 -1.57 -3.02 11.81
N ALA A 69 -1.13 -3.32 10.59
CA ALA A 69 0.13 -4.03 10.38
C ALA A 69 1.32 -3.26 10.95
N GLN A 70 1.33 -1.93 10.81
CA GLN A 70 2.35 -1.05 11.38
C GLN A 70 2.44 -1.18 12.91
N GLU A 71 1.28 -1.22 13.60
CA GLU A 71 1.20 -1.43 15.06
C GLU A 71 1.79 -2.80 15.45
N ILE A 72 1.34 -3.87 14.80
CA ILE A 72 1.82 -5.24 15.06
C ILE A 72 3.35 -5.33 14.81
N LEU A 73 3.84 -4.76 13.73
CA LEU A 73 5.24 -4.73 13.36
C LEU A 73 6.10 -4.02 14.42
N ALA A 74 5.63 -2.88 14.92
CA ALA A 74 6.34 -2.11 15.94
C ALA A 74 6.33 -2.84 17.31
N GLU A 75 5.19 -3.39 17.72
CA GLU A 75 5.02 -4.02 19.03
C GLU A 75 5.70 -5.39 19.15
N GLN A 76 5.70 -6.19 18.08
CA GLN A 76 6.10 -7.58 18.14
C GLN A 76 7.43 -7.90 17.43
N PHE A 77 7.85 -7.05 16.48
CA PHE A 77 8.97 -7.38 15.60
C PHE A 77 10.06 -6.30 15.52
N ASP A 78 9.96 -5.24 16.32
CA ASP A 78 10.92 -4.12 16.31
C ASP A 78 11.09 -3.47 14.92
N VAL A 79 10.02 -3.46 14.13
CA VAL A 79 9.99 -2.88 12.78
C VAL A 79 9.39 -1.48 12.81
N LYS A 80 10.12 -0.52 12.29
CA LYS A 80 9.70 0.88 12.11
C LYS A 80 9.12 1.06 10.71
N ALA A 81 7.87 0.70 10.52
CA ALA A 81 7.22 0.81 9.23
C ALA A 81 6.73 2.23 8.94
N SER A 82 6.93 2.69 7.71
CA SER A 82 6.32 3.91 7.15
C SER A 82 5.12 3.52 6.30
N VAL A 83 3.98 4.18 6.48
CA VAL A 83 2.77 3.97 5.69
C VAL A 83 2.61 5.10 4.69
N PHE A 84 2.37 4.74 3.43
CA PHE A 84 2.05 5.64 2.33
C PHE A 84 0.62 5.39 1.87
N SER A 85 -0.16 6.45 1.71
CA SER A 85 -1.46 6.35 1.07
C SER A 85 -1.30 6.53 -0.44
N VAL A 86 -1.66 5.49 -1.19
CA VAL A 86 -1.63 5.51 -2.65
C VAL A 86 -3.03 5.84 -3.16
N THR A 87 -3.19 7.07 -3.63
CA THR A 87 -4.47 7.56 -4.17
C THR A 87 -4.68 7.16 -5.63
N SER A 88 -3.60 6.84 -6.37
CA SER A 88 -3.72 6.37 -7.75
C SER A 88 -2.48 5.62 -8.25
N TRP A 89 -2.52 4.29 -8.24
CA TRP A 89 -1.51 3.43 -8.89
C TRP A 89 -1.33 3.77 -10.37
N VAL A 90 -2.45 4.02 -11.07
CA VAL A 90 -2.46 4.31 -12.51
C VAL A 90 -1.75 5.62 -12.83
N ASN A 91 -1.93 6.67 -12.03
CA ASN A 91 -1.25 7.95 -12.27
C ASN A 91 0.26 7.81 -12.07
N LEU A 92 0.69 7.06 -11.05
CA LEU A 92 2.11 6.77 -10.79
C LEU A 92 2.75 6.00 -11.95
N ALA A 93 2.08 4.95 -12.42
CA ALA A 93 2.54 4.16 -13.56
C ALA A 93 2.62 5.00 -14.84
N ARG A 94 1.62 5.83 -15.11
CA ARG A 94 1.59 6.74 -16.28
C ARG A 94 2.68 7.80 -16.24
N ASP A 95 2.94 8.39 -15.06
CA ASP A 95 4.04 9.36 -14.90
C ASP A 95 5.38 8.73 -15.27
N GLY A 96 5.71 7.58 -14.69
CA GLY A 96 6.97 6.89 -14.98
C GLY A 96 7.09 6.45 -16.43
N ALA A 97 6.03 5.86 -17.00
CA ALA A 97 6.02 5.44 -18.41
C ALA A 97 6.17 6.63 -19.37
N ALA A 98 5.55 7.78 -19.07
CA ALA A 98 5.68 8.98 -19.89
C ALA A 98 7.11 9.52 -19.89
N ARG A 99 7.79 9.53 -18.72
CA ARG A 99 9.19 9.94 -18.58
C ARG A 99 10.13 9.03 -19.37
N ASN A 100 9.94 7.72 -19.26
CA ASN A 100 10.72 6.74 -20.02
C ASN A 100 10.53 6.92 -21.54
N LYS A 101 9.28 7.14 -21.97
CA LYS A 101 8.97 7.37 -23.39
C LYS A 101 9.58 8.68 -23.93
N GLU A 102 9.57 9.73 -23.13
CA GLU A 102 10.19 11.00 -23.48
C GLU A 102 11.71 10.86 -23.59
N ALA A 103 12.34 10.22 -22.60
CA ALA A 103 13.77 9.95 -22.59
C ALA A 103 14.22 9.15 -23.81
N LEU A 104 13.49 8.08 -24.16
CA LEU A 104 13.74 7.26 -25.34
C LEU A 104 13.68 8.08 -26.63
N ARG A 105 12.68 8.97 -26.76
CA ARG A 105 12.54 9.83 -27.96
C ARG A 105 13.66 10.83 -28.10
N LYS A 106 14.22 11.30 -26.99
CA LYS A 106 15.31 12.29 -26.98
C LYS A 106 16.71 11.67 -26.95
N GLY A 107 16.81 10.36 -26.71
CA GLY A 107 18.10 9.68 -26.51
C GLY A 107 18.83 10.13 -25.23
N VAL A 108 18.10 10.44 -24.15
CA VAL A 108 18.63 10.91 -22.87
C VAL A 108 18.18 10.00 -21.74
N GLU A 109 18.80 10.14 -20.56
CA GLU A 109 18.33 9.47 -19.35
C GLU A 109 16.93 9.95 -18.94
N PRO A 110 16.03 9.07 -18.46
CA PRO A 110 14.73 9.48 -17.97
C PRO A 110 14.85 10.33 -16.71
N THR A 111 14.00 11.34 -16.62
CA THR A 111 13.86 12.11 -15.39
C THR A 111 13.22 11.25 -14.29
N GLU A 112 13.53 11.53 -13.03
CA GLU A 112 13.05 10.78 -11.86
C GLU A 112 11.52 10.72 -11.82
N ALA A 113 10.94 9.51 -11.74
CA ALA A 113 9.50 9.31 -11.65
C ALA A 113 8.95 9.83 -10.30
N PHE A 114 7.68 10.25 -10.28
CA PHE A 114 7.09 10.81 -9.07
C PHE A 114 7.07 9.79 -7.92
N ALA A 115 6.75 8.52 -8.20
CA ALA A 115 6.84 7.46 -7.21
C ALA A 115 8.26 7.34 -6.61
N THR A 116 9.30 7.32 -7.46
CA THR A 116 10.69 7.27 -6.99
C THR A 116 11.03 8.47 -6.11
N LYS A 117 10.60 9.68 -6.51
CA LYS A 117 10.83 10.90 -5.72
C LYS A 117 10.21 10.82 -4.34
N GLN A 118 8.99 10.31 -4.23
CA GLN A 118 8.27 10.18 -2.96
C GLN A 118 8.86 9.10 -2.04
N LEU A 119 9.38 8.02 -2.61
CA LEU A 119 9.92 6.89 -1.87
C LEU A 119 11.42 7.01 -1.59
N LYS A 120 12.09 7.99 -2.19
CA LYS A 120 13.52 8.22 -2.03
C LYS A 120 13.90 8.57 -0.60
N GLY A 121 14.90 7.87 -0.07
CA GLY A 121 15.40 8.07 1.30
C GLY A 121 14.67 7.23 2.35
N PHE A 122 13.64 6.48 1.96
CA PHE A 122 13.05 5.46 2.81
C PHE A 122 13.81 4.15 2.60
N GLU A 123 14.33 3.59 3.70
CA GLU A 123 15.12 2.35 3.70
C GLU A 123 14.23 1.13 3.95
N GLY A 124 14.76 -0.07 3.63
CA GLY A 124 14.10 -1.36 3.82
C GLY A 124 13.16 -1.74 2.68
N PRO A 125 12.48 -2.90 2.82
CA PRO A 125 11.57 -3.40 1.81
C PRO A 125 10.30 -2.55 1.69
N PHE A 126 9.67 -2.64 0.52
CA PHE A 126 8.38 -2.03 0.22
C PHE A 126 7.33 -3.11 0.03
N VAL A 127 6.16 -2.94 0.64
CA VAL A 127 5.00 -3.82 0.45
C VAL A 127 3.84 -3.00 -0.08
N GLY A 128 3.39 -3.31 -1.30
CA GLY A 128 2.17 -2.73 -1.87
C GLY A 128 0.95 -3.56 -1.49
N VAL A 129 -0.12 -2.94 -1.03
CA VAL A 129 -1.38 -3.62 -0.70
C VAL A 129 -2.58 -2.87 -1.24
N SER A 130 -3.51 -3.62 -1.83
CA SER A 130 -4.74 -3.11 -2.41
C SER A 130 -5.79 -4.21 -2.51
N ASP A 131 -7.05 -3.83 -2.57
CA ASP A 131 -8.18 -4.71 -2.94
C ASP A 131 -8.33 -4.91 -4.46
N PHE A 132 -7.46 -4.29 -5.27
CA PHE A 132 -7.30 -4.59 -6.69
C PHE A 132 -6.37 -5.78 -6.92
N ALA A 133 -6.35 -6.29 -8.16
CA ALA A 133 -5.36 -7.29 -8.57
C ALA A 133 -3.91 -6.74 -8.47
N THR A 134 -2.96 -7.62 -8.15
CA THR A 134 -1.54 -7.26 -7.99
C THR A 134 -0.94 -6.61 -9.24
N ASP A 135 -1.42 -6.96 -10.43
CA ASP A 135 -0.99 -6.37 -11.71
C ASP A 135 -1.04 -4.83 -11.71
N LEU A 136 -1.99 -4.25 -10.98
CA LEU A 136 -2.12 -2.79 -10.91
C LEU A 136 -0.94 -2.18 -10.14
N GLN A 137 -0.55 -2.79 -9.05
CA GLN A 137 0.54 -2.34 -8.19
C GLN A 137 1.90 -2.64 -8.83
N GLU A 138 2.02 -3.76 -9.54
CA GLU A 138 3.23 -4.17 -10.24
C GLU A 138 3.69 -3.15 -11.29
N GLN A 139 2.78 -2.36 -11.85
CA GLN A 139 3.12 -1.34 -12.83
C GLN A 139 4.09 -0.27 -12.30
N ILE A 140 4.15 -0.05 -11.00
CA ILE A 140 5.08 0.91 -10.40
C ILE A 140 6.42 0.28 -9.97
N ARG A 141 6.58 -1.05 -10.04
CA ARG A 141 7.80 -1.75 -9.62
C ARG A 141 9.10 -1.11 -10.13
N PRO A 142 9.20 -0.69 -11.41
CA PRO A 142 10.43 -0.06 -11.91
C PRO A 142 10.79 1.27 -11.24
N TYR A 143 9.86 1.85 -10.47
CA TYR A 143 9.98 3.17 -9.84
C TYR A 143 10.08 3.09 -8.32
N VAL A 144 10.01 1.88 -7.74
CA VAL A 144 10.21 1.63 -6.31
C VAL A 144 11.70 1.39 -6.06
N PRO A 145 12.34 2.09 -5.09
CA PRO A 145 13.80 2.07 -4.94
C PRO A 145 14.37 0.84 -4.20
N GLY A 146 13.56 -0.12 -3.77
CA GLY A 146 13.97 -1.29 -2.98
C GLY A 146 13.28 -2.59 -3.39
N ASP A 147 13.45 -3.65 -2.58
CA ASP A 147 12.67 -4.88 -2.77
C ASP A 147 11.19 -4.57 -2.62
N TYR A 148 10.38 -5.05 -3.56
CA TYR A 148 8.97 -4.71 -3.64
C TYR A 148 8.12 -5.97 -3.73
N ILE A 149 7.26 -6.17 -2.73
CA ILE A 149 6.29 -7.27 -2.64
C ILE A 149 4.89 -6.67 -2.80
N THR A 150 4.02 -7.34 -3.56
CA THR A 150 2.66 -6.87 -3.80
C THR A 150 1.63 -7.86 -3.28
N LEU A 151 0.61 -7.35 -2.62
CA LEU A 151 -0.53 -8.09 -2.07
C LEU A 151 -1.81 -7.53 -2.68
N GLY A 152 -2.64 -8.39 -3.25
CA GLY A 152 -3.85 -7.95 -3.94
C GLY A 152 -4.84 -9.08 -4.17
N ALA A 153 -6.04 -8.71 -4.60
CA ALA A 153 -7.12 -9.65 -4.88
C ALA A 153 -6.99 -10.23 -6.29
N ASP A 154 -6.19 -11.27 -6.44
CA ASP A 154 -5.99 -11.94 -7.72
C ASP A 154 -7.02 -13.05 -7.96
N GLY A 155 -7.51 -13.14 -9.19
CA GLY A 155 -8.50 -14.13 -9.62
C GLY A 155 -9.95 -13.67 -9.45
N PHE A 156 -10.84 -14.62 -9.25
CA PHE A 156 -12.26 -14.35 -9.07
C PHE A 156 -12.59 -14.10 -7.59
N GLY A 157 -13.43 -13.09 -7.34
CA GLY A 157 -14.04 -12.91 -6.03
C GLY A 157 -14.97 -14.06 -5.66
N PHE A 158 -15.29 -14.18 -4.37
CA PHE A 158 -16.24 -15.16 -3.85
C PHE A 158 -17.07 -14.54 -2.72
N SER A 159 -18.12 -15.24 -2.31
CA SER A 159 -18.99 -14.78 -1.23
C SER A 159 -18.48 -15.27 0.11
N ASP A 160 -18.02 -14.34 0.94
CA ASP A 160 -17.59 -14.59 2.32
C ASP A 160 -17.78 -13.30 3.15
N THR A 161 -17.41 -13.34 4.43
CA THR A 161 -17.19 -12.12 5.21
C THR A 161 -16.00 -11.34 4.64
N ARG A 162 -15.91 -10.04 4.92
CA ARG A 162 -14.78 -9.23 4.45
C ARG A 162 -13.45 -9.68 5.03
N GLU A 163 -13.46 -10.03 6.30
CA GLU A 163 -12.30 -10.56 7.01
C GLU A 163 -11.82 -11.89 6.38
N GLY A 164 -12.75 -12.78 6.10
CA GLY A 164 -12.46 -14.04 5.40
C GLY A 164 -11.91 -13.80 4.00
N ALA A 165 -12.54 -12.90 3.24
CA ALA A 165 -12.08 -12.55 1.89
C ALA A 165 -10.69 -11.88 1.91
N ARG A 166 -10.42 -10.95 2.83
CA ARG A 166 -9.10 -10.32 2.97
C ARG A 166 -8.01 -11.33 3.35
N ARG A 167 -8.32 -12.26 4.24
CA ARG A 167 -7.41 -13.35 4.59
C ARG A 167 -7.12 -14.24 3.38
N PHE A 168 -8.14 -14.64 2.64
CA PHE A 168 -7.98 -15.48 1.45
C PHE A 168 -7.10 -14.81 0.38
N PHE A 169 -7.25 -13.50 0.17
CA PHE A 169 -6.46 -12.73 -0.79
C PHE A 169 -5.15 -12.19 -0.22
N ASN A 170 -4.80 -12.50 1.02
CA ASN A 170 -3.60 -12.00 1.71
C ASN A 170 -3.51 -10.46 1.73
N THR A 171 -4.64 -9.77 1.91
CA THR A 171 -4.70 -8.31 1.95
C THR A 171 -5.00 -7.77 3.34
N ASP A 172 -5.08 -8.64 4.35
CA ASP A 172 -5.27 -8.29 5.75
C ASP A 172 -3.94 -7.86 6.42
N ALA A 173 -4.06 -7.30 7.63
CA ALA A 173 -2.92 -6.80 8.39
C ALA A 173 -1.86 -7.87 8.66
N GLU A 174 -2.28 -9.08 9.01
CA GLU A 174 -1.38 -10.19 9.30
C GLU A 174 -0.57 -10.61 8.07
N SER A 175 -1.19 -10.61 6.89
CA SER A 175 -0.50 -10.90 5.63
C SER A 175 0.51 -9.81 5.29
N ILE A 176 0.18 -8.53 5.54
CA ILE A 176 1.11 -7.41 5.36
C ILE A 176 2.31 -7.55 6.30
N VAL A 177 2.10 -7.91 7.58
CA VAL A 177 3.18 -8.15 8.53
C VAL A 177 4.14 -9.22 8.02
N VAL A 178 3.62 -10.37 7.59
CA VAL A 178 4.46 -11.47 7.08
C VAL A 178 5.18 -11.06 5.79
N ALA A 179 4.55 -10.30 4.90
CA ALA A 179 5.19 -9.80 3.68
C ALA A 179 6.33 -8.81 4.00
N VAL A 180 6.17 -7.94 4.99
CA VAL A 180 7.25 -7.04 5.45
C VAL A 180 8.42 -7.85 6.02
N LEU A 181 8.13 -8.83 6.89
CA LEU A 181 9.16 -9.70 7.44
C LEU A 181 9.86 -10.54 6.35
N GLU A 182 9.13 -10.97 5.33
CA GLU A 182 9.69 -11.64 4.15
C GLU A 182 10.69 -10.74 3.42
N GLY A 183 10.33 -9.47 3.17
CA GLY A 183 11.23 -8.49 2.57
C GLY A 183 12.49 -8.27 3.41
N LEU A 184 12.34 -8.08 4.73
CA LEU A 184 13.47 -7.97 5.64
C LEU A 184 14.36 -9.23 5.68
N ALA A 185 13.76 -10.42 5.53
CA ALA A 185 14.52 -11.65 5.46
C ALA A 185 15.32 -11.78 4.15
N ARG A 186 14.77 -11.31 3.02
CA ARG A 186 15.52 -11.24 1.75
C ARG A 186 16.71 -10.30 1.84
N GLU A 187 16.59 -9.22 2.61
CA GLU A 187 17.69 -8.29 2.90
C GLU A 187 18.67 -8.82 3.97
N GLY A 188 18.40 -9.98 4.58
CA GLY A 188 19.22 -10.54 5.65
C GLY A 188 19.15 -9.78 6.98
N LYS A 189 18.08 -8.98 7.19
CA LYS A 189 17.84 -8.22 8.42
C LYS A 189 17.16 -9.03 9.51
N VAL A 190 16.36 -10.02 9.13
CA VAL A 190 15.75 -10.99 10.04
C VAL A 190 16.01 -12.42 9.54
N GLU A 191 16.00 -13.37 10.45
CA GLU A 191 16.15 -14.77 10.12
C GLU A 191 14.86 -15.35 9.49
N ARG A 192 14.97 -16.28 8.57
CA ARG A 192 13.83 -16.97 7.95
C ARG A 192 12.87 -17.59 8.98
N SER A 193 13.40 -18.09 10.08
CA SER A 193 12.63 -18.67 11.20
C SER A 193 11.67 -17.67 11.84
N VAL A 194 11.98 -16.36 11.81
CA VAL A 194 11.08 -15.30 12.31
C VAL A 194 9.85 -15.19 11.41
N VAL A 195 10.04 -15.21 10.08
CA VAL A 195 8.94 -15.18 9.10
C VAL A 195 8.02 -16.40 9.25
N GLU A 196 8.63 -17.61 9.35
CA GLU A 196 7.87 -18.85 9.54
C GLU A 196 7.09 -18.86 10.85
N LYS A 197 7.70 -18.35 11.93
CA LYS A 197 7.03 -18.23 13.22
C LYS A 197 5.87 -17.24 13.13
N ALA A 198 6.08 -16.07 12.55
CA ALA A 198 5.04 -15.05 12.37
C ALA A 198 3.85 -15.60 11.57
N ALA A 199 4.11 -16.31 10.45
CA ALA A 199 3.05 -16.90 9.65
C ALA A 199 2.18 -17.89 10.45
N ARG A 200 2.78 -18.71 11.32
CA ARG A 200 2.04 -19.62 12.20
C ARG A 200 1.31 -18.90 13.33
N ASP A 201 1.97 -17.97 14.03
CA ASP A 201 1.40 -17.25 15.17
C ASP A 201 0.20 -16.38 14.74
N LEU A 202 0.28 -15.79 13.54
CA LEU A 202 -0.76 -15.00 12.89
C LEU A 202 -1.75 -15.85 12.07
N LYS A 203 -1.61 -17.18 12.09
CA LYS A 203 -2.51 -18.16 11.47
C LYS A 203 -2.69 -17.97 9.96
N LEU A 204 -1.65 -17.57 9.24
CA LEU A 204 -1.72 -17.44 7.79
C LEU A 204 -1.75 -18.81 7.07
N ASP A 205 -1.27 -19.84 7.73
CA ASP A 205 -1.29 -21.21 7.26
C ASP A 205 -2.63 -21.95 7.51
N ASP A 206 -3.56 -21.31 8.23
CA ASP A 206 -4.89 -21.83 8.47
C ASP A 206 -5.91 -21.17 7.50
N PRO A 207 -6.39 -21.89 6.48
CA PRO A 207 -7.33 -21.33 5.51
C PRO A 207 -8.72 -21.04 6.09
N THR A 208 -8.99 -21.47 7.32
CA THR A 208 -10.25 -21.20 8.02
C THR A 208 -10.16 -20.02 8.98
N ALA A 209 -8.96 -19.51 9.23
CA ALA A 209 -8.77 -18.32 10.05
C ALA A 209 -9.30 -17.07 9.34
N THR A 210 -9.77 -16.13 10.14
CA THR A 210 -10.16 -14.79 9.67
C THR A 210 -9.19 -13.75 10.19
N SER A 211 -9.17 -12.58 9.57
CA SER A 211 -8.38 -11.45 10.07
C SER A 211 -8.84 -11.03 11.47
N SER A 212 -7.90 -10.60 12.30
CA SER A 212 -8.20 -10.07 13.64
C SER A 212 -8.82 -8.66 13.62
N THR A 213 -8.94 -8.04 12.44
CA THR A 213 -9.55 -6.71 12.27
C THR A 213 -11.08 -6.69 12.39
N SER A 214 -11.71 -7.85 12.60
CA SER A 214 -13.17 -7.96 12.82
C SER A 214 -13.69 -7.22 14.06
N ASP A 215 -12.81 -6.80 14.97
CA ASP A 215 -13.17 -6.15 16.24
C ASP A 215 -13.18 -4.60 16.17
N VAL A 216 -13.25 -4.00 14.99
CA VAL A 216 -13.60 -2.58 14.90
C VAL A 216 -15.08 -2.46 15.17
N GLU A 217 -15.36 -2.42 16.47
CA GLU A 217 -16.67 -2.31 17.08
C GLU A 217 -17.56 -1.30 16.34
N GLU A 218 -18.77 -1.76 16.05
CA GLU A 218 -19.97 -0.94 15.95
C GLU A 218 -20.10 -0.09 17.23
N GLN A 219 -19.55 1.14 17.21
CA GLN A 219 -19.88 2.21 18.16
C GLN A 219 -20.30 3.47 17.41
#